data_fe114efb42b8ab93c5eec1006fe5679a
#
_entry.id   fe114efb42b8ab93c5eec1006fe5679a
#
_cell.length_a   1.000
_cell.length_b   1.000
_cell.length_c   1.000
_cell.angle_alpha   90.00
_cell.angle_beta   90.00
_cell.angle_gamma   90.00
#
_symmetry.space_group_name_H-M   'P 1'
#
loop_
_entity.id
_entity.type
_entity.pdbx_description
1 polymer ?
#
loop_
_entity_poly.entity_id
_entity_poly.type
_entity_poly.pdbx_seq_one_letter_code
_entity_poly.pdbx_strand_id
1 'polypeptide(L)'
;MLITIIAGARPNFMKIAPIIHEIIKQKSEGNLIDFQLIHTGQHYDEKLSGTFFEELKIPSPDVNLGIGSGSQAEQTAGIMIAFEKEILKNIPDIVLVVGDVTSTMACAIVAKKLQIRVVHVEGGIRSFDLSMPEEINRMVTDAITDYFYVTSEVAIQNLKNNGIPNNRII
;
A
#
# COMPACT_ATOMS: atom_id res chain seq x y z
N MET A 1 -9.83 6.78 13.92
CA MET A 1 -8.65 6.11 13.29
C MET A 1 -8.60 6.53 11.83
N LEU A 2 -7.47 7.08 11.39
CA LEU A 2 -7.24 7.47 9.98
C LEU A 2 -6.29 6.45 9.34
N ILE A 3 -6.67 5.91 8.18
CA ILE A 3 -5.86 4.97 7.39
C ILE A 3 -5.47 5.63 6.08
N THR A 4 -4.17 5.79 5.80
CA THR A 4 -3.71 6.19 4.47
C THR A 4 -3.49 4.94 3.63
N ILE A 5 -4.23 4.82 2.53
CA ILE A 5 -4.19 3.68 1.60
C ILE A 5 -3.37 4.08 0.37
N ILE A 6 -2.36 3.28 0.05
CA ILE A 6 -1.44 3.55 -1.06
C ILE A 6 -1.78 2.65 -2.25
N ALA A 7 -1.96 3.25 -3.41
CA ALA A 7 -2.12 2.55 -4.68
C ALA A 7 -1.11 3.09 -5.71
N GLY A 8 -0.27 2.22 -6.25
CA GLY A 8 0.74 2.57 -7.24
C GLY A 8 0.38 2.18 -8.66
N ALA A 9 -0.38 1.11 -8.81
CA ALA A 9 -0.72 0.54 -10.10
C ALA A 9 -2.19 0.08 -10.14
N ARG A 10 -2.74 -0.03 -11.35
CA ARG A 10 -4.14 -0.43 -11.55
C ARG A 10 -4.57 -1.69 -10.78
N PRO A 11 -3.79 -2.80 -10.74
CA PRO A 11 -4.15 -3.97 -9.96
C PRO A 11 -4.30 -3.72 -8.46
N ASN A 12 -3.62 -2.71 -7.91
CA ASN A 12 -3.74 -2.39 -6.48
C ASN A 12 -5.17 -1.96 -6.13
N PHE A 13 -5.84 -1.17 -6.99
CA PHE A 13 -7.21 -0.69 -6.73
C PHE A 13 -8.21 -1.83 -6.60
N MET A 14 -8.09 -2.88 -7.41
CA MET A 14 -8.95 -4.07 -7.30
C MET A 14 -8.82 -4.75 -5.93
N LYS A 15 -7.61 -4.75 -5.38
CA LYS A 15 -7.30 -5.39 -4.09
C LYS A 15 -7.75 -4.55 -2.90
N ILE A 16 -7.68 -3.22 -3.01
CA ILE A 16 -8.09 -2.30 -1.93
C ILE A 16 -9.57 -1.95 -1.97
N ALA A 17 -10.27 -2.14 -3.10
CA ALA A 17 -11.68 -1.79 -3.22
C ALA A 17 -12.56 -2.42 -2.12
N PRO A 18 -12.48 -3.73 -1.82
CA PRO A 18 -13.27 -4.31 -0.74
C PRO A 18 -12.91 -3.74 0.64
N ILE A 19 -11.66 -3.34 0.85
CA ILE A 19 -11.22 -2.70 2.11
C ILE A 19 -11.85 -1.31 2.23
N ILE A 20 -11.83 -0.52 1.16
CA ILE A 20 -12.46 0.81 1.12
C ILE A 20 -13.97 0.69 1.35
N HIS A 21 -14.63 -0.28 0.72
CA HIS A 21 -16.07 -0.52 0.93
C HIS A 21 -16.39 -0.81 2.39
N GLU A 22 -15.58 -1.66 3.05
CA GLU A 22 -15.79 -1.97 4.46
C GLU A 22 -15.54 -0.74 5.35
N ILE A 23 -14.52 0.08 5.07
CA ILE A 23 -14.28 1.31 5.82
C ILE A 23 -15.45 2.29 5.68
N ILE A 24 -15.98 2.47 4.46
CA ILE A 24 -17.14 3.33 4.19
C ILE A 24 -18.37 2.83 4.97
N LYS A 25 -18.61 1.53 4.95
CA LYS A 25 -19.69 0.89 5.71
C LYS A 25 -19.53 1.12 7.21
N GLN A 26 -18.36 0.84 7.77
CA GLN A 26 -18.05 1.04 9.19
C GLN A 26 -18.25 2.52 9.60
N LYS A 27 -17.84 3.46 8.77
CA LYS A 27 -18.07 4.88 8.98
C LYS A 27 -19.56 5.23 8.98
N SER A 28 -20.35 4.63 8.09
CA SER A 28 -21.81 4.83 8.04
C SER A 28 -22.55 4.25 9.25
N GLU A 29 -21.98 3.23 9.89
CA GLU A 29 -22.48 2.61 11.13
C GLU A 29 -22.07 3.38 12.39
N GLY A 30 -21.37 4.52 12.25
CA GLY A 30 -20.97 5.40 13.34
C GLY A 30 -19.62 5.08 13.97
N ASN A 31 -18.84 4.19 13.39
CA ASN A 31 -17.48 3.91 13.85
C ASN A 31 -16.52 5.06 13.49
N LEU A 32 -15.62 5.40 14.41
CA LEU A 32 -14.63 6.48 14.23
C LEU A 32 -13.44 5.99 13.39
N ILE A 33 -13.73 5.68 12.13
CA ILE A 33 -12.74 5.25 11.12
C ILE A 33 -12.91 6.10 9.87
N ASP A 34 -11.77 6.48 9.26
CA ASP A 34 -11.73 7.20 7.99
C ASP A 34 -10.51 6.77 7.20
N PHE A 35 -10.46 7.11 5.91
CA PHE A 35 -9.30 6.82 5.08
C PHE A 35 -8.96 8.00 4.17
N GLN A 36 -7.71 8.02 3.71
CA GLN A 36 -7.20 8.84 2.63
C GLN A 36 -6.61 7.92 1.57
N LEU A 37 -7.02 8.05 0.32
CA LEU A 37 -6.51 7.26 -0.80
C LEU A 37 -5.45 8.07 -1.56
N ILE A 38 -4.21 7.58 -1.58
CA ILE A 38 -3.09 8.20 -2.30
C ILE A 38 -2.69 7.33 -3.48
N HIS A 39 -2.73 7.91 -4.68
CA HIS A 39 -2.15 7.34 -5.89
C HIS A 39 -0.74 7.89 -6.11
N THR A 40 0.24 7.02 -6.37
CA THR A 40 1.63 7.46 -6.53
C THR A 40 1.97 7.97 -7.92
N GLY A 41 1.09 7.76 -8.91
CA GLY A 41 1.22 8.32 -10.26
C GLY A 41 1.70 7.35 -11.33
N GLN A 42 2.14 6.12 -11.00
CA GLN A 42 2.49 5.13 -12.01
C GLN A 42 1.26 4.80 -12.88
N HIS A 43 1.38 4.97 -14.21
CA HIS A 43 0.33 4.67 -15.19
C HIS A 43 -1.02 5.38 -14.93
N TYR A 44 -0.97 6.63 -14.48
CA TYR A 44 -2.19 7.42 -14.32
C TYR A 44 -2.58 8.08 -15.65
N ASP A 45 -3.61 7.55 -16.33
CA ASP A 45 -4.34 8.21 -17.39
C ASP A 45 -5.70 8.65 -16.84
N GLU A 46 -5.91 9.96 -16.71
CA GLU A 46 -7.15 10.53 -16.13
C GLU A 46 -8.43 10.04 -16.83
N LYS A 47 -8.39 9.86 -18.15
CA LYS A 47 -9.55 9.43 -18.93
C LYS A 47 -9.92 7.96 -18.71
N LEU A 48 -8.93 7.11 -18.45
CA LEU A 48 -9.15 5.68 -18.19
C LEU A 48 -9.41 5.40 -16.69
N SER A 49 -8.99 6.31 -15.83
CA SER A 49 -9.07 6.12 -14.38
C SER A 49 -10.48 6.41 -13.82
N GLY A 50 -11.20 7.42 -14.35
CA GLY A 50 -12.54 7.77 -13.90
C GLY A 50 -13.52 6.61 -13.98
N THR A 51 -13.66 6.02 -15.17
CA THR A 51 -14.53 4.87 -15.42
C THR A 51 -14.15 3.66 -14.55
N PHE A 52 -12.85 3.47 -14.31
CA PHE A 52 -12.35 2.37 -13.49
C PHE A 52 -12.72 2.50 -11.99
N PHE A 53 -12.66 3.70 -11.43
CA PHE A 53 -13.11 3.94 -10.06
C PHE A 53 -14.62 3.80 -9.92
N GLU A 54 -15.39 4.23 -10.95
CA GLU A 54 -16.84 4.03 -11.01
C GLU A 54 -17.21 2.54 -11.05
N GLU A 55 -16.52 1.73 -11.88
CA GLU A 55 -16.71 0.28 -11.96
C GLU A 55 -16.40 -0.41 -10.62
N LEU A 56 -15.37 0.00 -9.94
CA LEU A 56 -15.00 -0.51 -8.62
C LEU A 56 -15.85 0.07 -7.48
N LYS A 57 -16.69 1.09 -7.77
CA LYS A 57 -17.49 1.81 -6.77
C LYS A 57 -16.67 2.35 -5.60
N ILE A 58 -15.48 2.86 -5.89
CA ILE A 58 -14.61 3.51 -4.91
C ILE A 58 -14.41 4.97 -5.29
N PRO A 59 -14.14 5.86 -4.33
CA PRO A 59 -13.83 7.25 -4.65
C PRO A 59 -12.53 7.36 -5.45
N SER A 60 -12.42 8.45 -6.22
CA SER A 60 -11.14 8.83 -6.81
C SER A 60 -10.12 9.09 -5.71
N PRO A 61 -8.82 8.90 -5.98
CA PRO A 61 -7.77 9.21 -5.02
C PRO A 61 -7.85 10.67 -4.54
N ASP A 62 -7.72 10.86 -3.23
CA ASP A 62 -7.67 12.19 -2.62
C ASP A 62 -6.42 12.96 -3.05
N VAL A 63 -5.34 12.22 -3.33
CA VAL A 63 -4.04 12.76 -3.74
C VAL A 63 -3.43 11.90 -4.82
N ASN A 64 -2.88 12.56 -5.85
CA ASN A 64 -2.01 11.95 -6.83
C ASN A 64 -0.61 12.58 -6.69
N LEU A 65 0.40 11.76 -6.38
CA LEU A 65 1.78 12.23 -6.21
C LEU A 65 2.46 12.57 -7.54
N GLY A 66 1.92 12.11 -8.67
CA GLY A 66 2.38 12.47 -10.01
C GLY A 66 3.76 11.90 -10.38
N ILE A 67 4.20 10.83 -9.73
CA ILE A 67 5.50 10.22 -10.02
C ILE A 67 5.39 9.34 -11.26
N GLY A 68 5.95 9.83 -12.35
CA GLY A 68 5.93 9.16 -13.66
C GLY A 68 6.99 8.07 -13.81
N SER A 69 7.30 7.78 -15.08
CA SER A 69 8.35 6.83 -15.48
C SER A 69 9.74 7.36 -15.15
N GLY A 70 10.67 6.45 -14.87
CA GLY A 70 12.07 6.75 -14.59
C GLY A 70 12.83 5.47 -14.25
N SER A 71 14.10 5.58 -13.90
CA SER A 71 14.85 4.46 -13.32
C SER A 71 14.24 4.03 -11.99
N GLN A 72 14.55 2.82 -11.53
CA GLN A 72 14.09 2.31 -10.23
C GLN A 72 14.47 3.27 -9.08
N ALA A 73 15.66 3.85 -9.14
CA ALA A 73 16.11 4.79 -8.13
C ALA A 73 15.34 6.12 -8.17
N GLU A 74 15.13 6.68 -9.35
CA GLU A 74 14.37 7.93 -9.54
C GLU A 74 12.92 7.77 -9.07
N GLN A 75 12.26 6.69 -9.45
CA GLN A 75 10.89 6.40 -9.01
C GLN A 75 10.81 6.21 -7.50
N THR A 76 11.70 5.39 -6.93
CA THR A 76 11.72 5.15 -5.48
C THR A 76 11.95 6.45 -4.70
N ALA A 77 12.96 7.23 -5.07
CA ALA A 77 13.27 8.48 -4.41
C ALA A 77 12.14 9.52 -4.58
N GLY A 78 11.59 9.63 -5.80
CA GLY A 78 10.48 10.54 -6.08
C GLY A 78 9.24 10.23 -5.24
N ILE A 79 8.85 8.94 -5.16
CA ILE A 79 7.73 8.51 -4.33
C ILE A 79 8.00 8.82 -2.84
N MET A 80 9.18 8.47 -2.33
CA MET A 80 9.53 8.71 -0.93
C MET A 80 9.42 10.20 -0.57
N ILE A 81 10.01 11.08 -1.39
CA ILE A 81 10.02 12.53 -1.15
C ILE A 81 8.60 13.12 -1.22
N ALA A 82 7.83 12.74 -2.25
CA ALA A 82 6.48 13.26 -2.42
C ALA A 82 5.53 12.74 -1.34
N PHE A 83 5.63 11.45 -1.00
CA PHE A 83 4.82 10.84 0.03
C PHE A 83 5.11 11.40 1.43
N GLU A 84 6.37 11.61 1.79
CA GLU A 84 6.74 12.23 3.07
C GLU A 84 6.12 13.62 3.21
N LYS A 85 6.22 14.46 2.17
CA LYS A 85 5.61 15.80 2.17
C LYS A 85 4.08 15.74 2.33
N GLU A 86 3.44 14.73 1.75
CA GLU A 86 2.00 14.60 1.81
C GLU A 86 1.53 14.10 3.18
N ILE A 87 2.13 13.03 3.68
CA ILE A 87 1.70 12.39 4.92
C ILE A 87 1.93 13.27 6.15
N LEU A 88 2.90 14.18 6.10
CA LEU A 88 3.16 15.15 7.17
C LEU A 88 2.07 16.24 7.30
N LYS A 89 1.22 16.44 6.29
CA LYS A 89 0.09 17.36 6.37
C LYS A 89 -1.02 16.83 7.29
N ASN A 90 -1.20 15.51 7.31
CA ASN A 90 -2.19 14.83 8.14
C ASN A 90 -1.69 13.43 8.47
N ILE A 91 -1.03 13.29 9.62
CA ILE A 91 -0.38 12.03 10.03
C ILE A 91 -1.45 10.99 10.36
N PRO A 92 -1.49 9.84 9.65
CA PRO A 92 -2.46 8.78 9.91
C PRO A 92 -2.04 7.88 11.08
N ASP A 93 -2.99 7.10 11.57
CA ASP A 93 -2.71 6.03 12.53
C ASP A 93 -2.02 4.81 11.87
N ILE A 94 -2.35 4.59 10.57
CA ILE A 94 -1.90 3.42 9.79
C ILE A 94 -1.66 3.83 8.34
N VAL A 95 -0.58 3.32 7.76
CA VAL A 95 -0.36 3.28 6.31
C VAL A 95 -0.59 1.87 5.81
N LEU A 96 -1.53 1.69 4.89
CA LEU A 96 -1.84 0.43 4.24
C LEU A 96 -1.21 0.41 2.85
N VAL A 97 -0.33 -0.55 2.61
CA VAL A 97 0.30 -0.80 1.32
C VAL A 97 -0.15 -2.15 0.77
N VAL A 98 -0.12 -2.33 -0.56
CA VAL A 98 -0.62 -3.54 -1.21
C VAL A 98 0.32 -4.03 -2.31
N GLY A 99 0.55 -5.34 -2.34
CA GLY A 99 1.35 -6.02 -3.37
C GLY A 99 2.84 -5.67 -3.27
N ASP A 100 3.49 -5.51 -4.44
CA ASP A 100 4.95 -5.56 -4.57
C ASP A 100 5.56 -4.48 -5.47
N VAL A 101 4.77 -3.48 -5.83
CA VAL A 101 5.25 -2.38 -6.67
C VAL A 101 6.18 -1.44 -5.88
N THR A 102 6.97 -0.63 -6.60
CA THR A 102 7.92 0.31 -5.99
C THR A 102 7.28 1.21 -4.92
N SER A 103 6.03 1.64 -5.14
CA SER A 103 5.30 2.46 -4.16
C SER A 103 4.99 1.74 -2.85
N THR A 104 4.78 0.42 -2.89
CA THR A 104 4.57 -0.40 -1.70
C THR A 104 5.77 -0.29 -0.75
N MET A 105 6.95 -0.54 -1.28
CA MET A 105 8.21 -0.43 -0.52
C MET A 105 8.52 1.01 -0.10
N ALA A 106 8.48 1.95 -1.03
CA ALA A 106 8.87 3.33 -0.78
C ALA A 106 8.01 3.99 0.32
N CYS A 107 6.67 3.82 0.24
CA CYS A 107 5.76 4.38 1.23
C CYS A 107 5.87 3.67 2.58
N ALA A 108 6.11 2.35 2.61
CA ALA A 108 6.33 1.62 3.84
C ALA A 108 7.58 2.12 4.57
N ILE A 109 8.70 2.36 3.87
CA ILE A 109 9.93 2.90 4.45
C ILE A 109 9.68 4.27 5.08
N VAL A 110 9.02 5.18 4.37
CA VAL A 110 8.71 6.53 4.87
C VAL A 110 7.82 6.44 6.11
N ALA A 111 6.74 5.68 6.05
CA ALA A 111 5.82 5.49 7.19
C ALA A 111 6.57 4.99 8.44
N LYS A 112 7.42 3.97 8.29
CA LYS A 112 8.19 3.42 9.42
C LYS A 112 9.20 4.41 9.99
N LYS A 113 9.86 5.22 9.16
CA LYS A 113 10.76 6.28 9.63
C LYS A 113 10.03 7.38 10.41
N LEU A 114 8.76 7.61 10.09
CA LEU A 114 7.87 8.52 10.82
C LEU A 114 7.14 7.83 11.99
N GLN A 115 7.50 6.59 12.33
CA GLN A 115 6.92 5.79 13.42
C GLN A 115 5.42 5.50 13.23
N ILE A 116 4.93 5.54 12.00
CA ILE A 116 3.57 5.17 11.65
C ILE A 116 3.50 3.65 11.43
N ARG A 117 2.43 3.02 11.90
CA ARG A 117 2.21 1.58 11.69
C ARG A 117 1.95 1.28 10.22
N VAL A 118 2.53 0.18 9.72
CA VAL A 118 2.36 -0.30 8.36
C VAL A 118 1.59 -1.61 8.34
N VAL A 119 0.59 -1.66 7.48
CA VAL A 119 -0.18 -2.86 7.15
C VAL A 119 0.13 -3.23 5.70
N HIS A 120 0.53 -4.48 5.46
CA HIS A 120 0.82 -5.00 4.12
C HIS A 120 -0.23 -6.02 3.69
N VAL A 121 -0.98 -5.67 2.66
CA VAL A 121 -1.93 -6.58 2.00
C VAL A 121 -1.21 -7.36 0.91
N GLU A 122 -1.37 -8.67 0.89
CA GLU A 122 -0.59 -9.65 0.12
C GLU A 122 0.86 -9.81 0.60
N GLY A 123 1.11 -9.63 1.90
CA GLY A 123 2.42 -9.89 2.48
C GLY A 123 2.81 -11.37 2.44
N GLY A 124 4.11 -11.64 2.45
CA GLY A 124 4.67 -13.00 2.51
C GLY A 124 4.76 -13.75 1.17
N ILE A 125 4.32 -13.17 0.07
CA ILE A 125 4.51 -13.75 -1.27
C ILE A 125 6.00 -13.69 -1.63
N ARG A 126 6.53 -14.79 -2.20
CA ARG A 126 7.94 -14.90 -2.64
C ARG A 126 8.03 -15.58 -4.00
N SER A 127 8.88 -15.03 -4.86
CA SER A 127 9.34 -15.69 -6.09
C SER A 127 10.67 -16.40 -5.85
N PHE A 128 11.44 -15.98 -4.84
CA PHE A 128 12.82 -16.38 -4.57
C PHE A 128 13.80 -16.03 -5.70
N ASP A 129 13.40 -15.16 -6.61
CA ASP A 129 14.23 -14.65 -7.71
C ASP A 129 14.64 -13.20 -7.43
N LEU A 130 15.85 -13.01 -6.93
CA LEU A 130 16.39 -11.68 -6.62
C LEU A 130 16.71 -10.83 -7.84
N SER A 131 16.60 -11.37 -9.06
CA SER A 131 16.71 -10.58 -10.28
C SER A 131 15.44 -9.75 -10.54
N MET A 132 14.33 -10.07 -9.87
CA MET A 132 13.08 -9.34 -9.96
C MET A 132 13.06 -8.16 -8.96
N PRO A 133 12.90 -6.92 -9.42
CA PRO A 133 12.74 -5.77 -8.52
C PRO A 133 11.60 -5.94 -7.52
N GLU A 134 10.52 -6.59 -7.92
CA GLU A 134 9.35 -6.87 -7.08
C GLU A 134 9.68 -7.77 -5.89
N GLU A 135 10.61 -8.72 -6.06
CA GLU A 135 11.04 -9.56 -4.94
C GLU A 135 11.80 -8.75 -3.88
N ILE A 136 12.64 -7.82 -4.32
CA ILE A 136 13.32 -6.89 -3.42
C ILE A 136 12.28 -6.03 -2.67
N ASN A 137 11.27 -5.52 -3.39
CA ASN A 137 10.20 -4.72 -2.78
C ASN A 137 9.44 -5.52 -1.70
N ARG A 138 9.07 -6.79 -1.99
CA ARG A 138 8.40 -7.68 -1.03
C ARG A 138 9.24 -7.89 0.22
N MET A 139 10.50 -8.26 0.05
CA MET A 139 11.41 -8.56 1.16
C MET A 139 11.59 -7.34 2.07
N VAL A 140 11.87 -6.17 1.50
CA VAL A 140 12.05 -4.93 2.27
C VAL A 140 10.76 -4.53 2.97
N THR A 141 9.63 -4.56 2.28
CA THR A 141 8.33 -4.20 2.87
C THR A 141 7.99 -5.13 4.03
N ASP A 142 8.09 -6.44 3.84
CA ASP A 142 7.76 -7.42 4.87
C ASP A 142 8.67 -7.29 6.11
N ALA A 143 9.95 -6.98 5.92
CA ALA A 143 10.89 -6.82 7.02
C ALA A 143 10.50 -5.69 8.01
N ILE A 144 9.76 -4.68 7.54
CA ILE A 144 9.41 -3.49 8.33
C ILE A 144 7.90 -3.35 8.61
N THR A 145 7.07 -4.23 8.08
CA THR A 145 5.60 -4.22 8.25
C THR A 145 5.20 -4.63 9.67
N ASP A 146 4.15 -4.02 10.21
CA ASP A 146 3.61 -4.36 11.54
C ASP A 146 2.56 -5.47 11.48
N TYR A 147 1.65 -5.45 10.49
CA TYR A 147 0.57 -6.44 10.33
C TYR A 147 0.42 -6.86 8.86
N PHE A 148 0.12 -8.13 8.65
CA PHE A 148 0.04 -8.74 7.32
C PHE A 148 -1.35 -9.31 7.07
N TYR A 149 -1.96 -8.91 5.97
CA TYR A 149 -3.09 -9.63 5.39
C TYR A 149 -2.55 -10.55 4.30
N VAL A 150 -2.75 -11.85 4.47
CA VAL A 150 -2.17 -12.88 3.60
C VAL A 150 -3.23 -13.56 2.75
N THR A 151 -2.82 -14.06 1.59
CA THR A 151 -3.72 -14.68 0.62
C THR A 151 -3.51 -16.19 0.44
N SER A 152 -2.51 -16.76 1.13
CA SER A 152 -2.21 -18.20 1.01
C SER A 152 -1.43 -18.74 2.22
N GLU A 153 -1.57 -20.05 2.45
CA GLU A 153 -0.79 -20.78 3.46
C GLU A 153 0.74 -20.69 3.21
N VAL A 154 1.15 -20.65 1.93
CA VAL A 154 2.56 -20.49 1.57
C VAL A 154 3.09 -19.13 2.03
N ALA A 155 2.31 -18.08 1.88
CA ALA A 155 2.68 -16.74 2.36
C ALA A 155 2.82 -16.71 3.88
N ILE A 156 1.90 -17.35 4.61
CA ILE A 156 1.99 -17.53 6.07
C ILE A 156 3.31 -18.20 6.45
N GLN A 157 3.65 -19.29 5.76
CA GLN A 157 4.87 -20.04 6.07
C GLN A 157 6.13 -19.21 5.76
N ASN A 158 6.14 -18.45 4.68
CA ASN A 158 7.26 -17.56 4.34
C ASN A 158 7.47 -16.50 5.43
N LEU A 159 6.40 -15.87 5.92
CA LEU A 159 6.49 -14.89 7.01
C LEU A 159 7.00 -15.52 8.30
N LYS A 160 6.49 -16.70 8.67
CA LYS A 160 6.97 -17.45 9.85
C LYS A 160 8.46 -17.80 9.75
N ASN A 161 8.92 -18.25 8.58
CA ASN A 161 10.32 -18.55 8.33
C ASN A 161 11.22 -17.31 8.46
N ASN A 162 10.66 -16.11 8.21
CA ASN A 162 11.34 -14.84 8.42
C ASN A 162 11.18 -14.28 9.85
N GLY A 163 10.66 -15.09 10.79
CA GLY A 163 10.55 -14.72 12.21
C GLY A 163 9.35 -13.83 12.55
N ILE A 164 8.39 -13.68 11.65
CA ILE A 164 7.17 -12.91 11.93
C ILE A 164 6.25 -13.72 12.86
N PRO A 165 5.85 -13.17 14.01
CA PRO A 165 4.99 -13.87 14.95
C PRO A 165 3.56 -13.98 14.45
N ASN A 166 2.86 -15.07 14.83
CA ASN A 166 1.52 -15.38 14.36
C ASN A 166 0.49 -14.28 14.60
N ASN A 167 0.60 -13.55 15.70
CA ASN A 167 -0.34 -12.47 16.05
C ASN A 167 -0.22 -11.22 15.15
N ARG A 168 0.73 -11.21 14.23
CA ARG A 168 0.89 -10.15 13.19
C ARG A 168 0.41 -10.62 11.81
N ILE A 169 0.02 -11.89 11.66
CA ILE A 169 -0.43 -12.49 10.39
C ILE A 169 -1.94 -12.74 10.51
N ILE A 170 -2.71 -12.18 9.56
CA ILE A 170 -4.16 -12.16 9.53
C ILE A 170 -4.66 -12.83 8.26
#